data_49a1b1b6aae070410711d08a3c14429d
#
_entry.id   49a1b1b6aae070410711d08a3c14429d
#
_cell.length_a   1.000
_cell.length_b   1.000
_cell.length_c   1.000
_cell.angle_alpha   90.00
_cell.angle_beta   90.00
_cell.angle_gamma   90.00
#
_symmetry.space_group_name_H-M   'P 1'
#
loop_
_entity.id
_entity.type
_entity.pdbx_description
1 polymer ?
#
loop_
_entity_poly.entity_id
_entity_poly.type
_entity_poly.pdbx_seq_one_letter_code
_entity_poly.pdbx_strand_id
1 'polypeptide(L)'
;MRILITGANGQLGSALQRTLTGEDLVLKDLPDFDLTTPTCEDQIRDARPAVIVHVAAYTNVDGAEREPERAAAVNVQGTTYVARAAAALHARLLYLSTDY
;
A
#
# COMPACT_ATOMS: atom_id res chain seq x y z
N MET A 1 -17.96 -3.51 2.68
CA MET A 1 -16.79 -3.98 3.43
C MET A 1 -15.73 -2.90 3.44
N ARG A 2 -14.83 -2.94 4.40
CA ARG A 2 -13.75 -1.97 4.46
C ARG A 2 -12.55 -2.45 3.65
N ILE A 3 -12.12 -1.61 2.72
CA ILE A 3 -10.99 -1.87 1.82
C ILE A 3 -9.95 -0.79 2.04
N LEU A 4 -8.74 -1.19 2.42
CA LEU A 4 -7.62 -0.27 2.58
C LEU A 4 -6.76 -0.32 1.32
N ILE A 5 -6.47 0.85 0.75
CA ILE A 5 -5.66 0.97 -0.47
C ILE A 5 -4.38 1.72 -0.11
N THR A 6 -3.22 1.07 -0.28
CA THR A 6 -1.94 1.76 -0.18
C THR A 6 -1.58 2.35 -1.54
N GLY A 7 -0.78 3.40 -1.56
CA GLY A 7 -0.45 4.09 -2.80
C GLY A 7 -1.65 4.76 -3.43
N ALA A 8 -2.58 5.23 -2.59
CA ALA A 8 -3.88 5.73 -3.02
C ALA A 8 -3.81 6.95 -3.93
N ASN A 9 -2.77 7.76 -3.80
CA ASN A 9 -2.61 8.99 -4.58
C ASN A 9 -2.03 8.77 -5.98
N GLY A 10 -1.54 7.55 -6.27
CA GLY A 10 -1.02 7.22 -7.58
C GLY A 10 -2.12 6.97 -8.61
N GLN A 11 -1.72 6.73 -9.86
CA GLN A 11 -2.67 6.51 -10.94
C GLN A 11 -3.55 5.29 -10.71
N LEU A 12 -2.94 4.16 -10.34
CA LEU A 12 -3.68 2.93 -10.10
C LEU A 12 -4.57 3.05 -8.87
N GLY A 13 -4.06 3.64 -7.79
CA GLY A 13 -4.85 3.85 -6.58
C GLY A 13 -6.05 4.75 -6.85
N SER A 14 -5.87 5.82 -7.62
CA SER A 14 -6.95 6.71 -7.99
C SER A 14 -8.00 6.03 -8.86
N ALA A 15 -7.56 5.19 -9.80
CA ALA A 15 -8.47 4.42 -10.64
C ALA A 15 -9.31 3.45 -9.81
N LEU A 16 -8.70 2.80 -8.83
CA LEU A 16 -9.42 1.88 -7.93
C LEU A 16 -10.49 2.61 -7.12
N GLN A 17 -10.21 3.81 -6.67
CA GLN A 17 -11.20 4.60 -5.94
C GLN A 17 -12.44 4.90 -6.78
N ARG A 18 -12.25 5.15 -8.06
CA ARG A 18 -13.37 5.38 -8.99
C ARG A 18 -14.16 4.10 -9.25
N THR A 19 -13.50 2.96 -9.22
CA THR A 19 -14.13 1.67 -9.50
C THR A 19 -14.87 1.13 -8.27
N LEU A 20 -14.32 1.35 -7.08
CA LEU A 20 -14.84 0.77 -5.84
C LEU A 20 -15.76 1.73 -5.09
N THR A 21 -16.52 2.55 -5.82
CA THR A 21 -17.51 3.44 -5.21
C THR A 21 -18.55 2.60 -4.47
N GLY A 22 -18.98 3.07 -3.32
CA GLY A 22 -19.93 2.34 -2.48
C GLY A 22 -19.29 1.47 -1.41
N GLU A 23 -17.98 1.22 -1.49
CA GLU A 23 -17.28 0.52 -0.44
C GLU A 23 -16.69 1.52 0.57
N ASP A 24 -16.43 1.05 1.79
CA ASP A 24 -15.77 1.85 2.82
C ASP A 24 -14.27 1.85 2.55
N LEU A 25 -13.77 2.88 1.91
CA LEU A 25 -12.37 2.96 1.49
C LEU A 25 -11.52 3.70 2.51
N VAL A 26 -10.42 3.08 2.91
CA VAL A 26 -9.39 3.72 3.73
C VAL A 26 -8.18 3.95 2.83
N LEU A 27 -7.83 5.20 2.61
CA LEU A 27 -6.80 5.58 1.64
C LEU A 27 -5.52 5.93 2.37
N LYS A 28 -4.42 5.28 1.99
CA LYS A 28 -3.13 5.45 2.63
C LYS A 28 -2.06 5.78 1.59
N ASP A 29 -1.32 6.84 1.85
CA ASP A 29 -0.18 7.23 1.03
C ASP A 29 0.71 8.20 1.80
N LEU A 30 1.89 8.50 1.24
CA LEU A 30 2.75 9.53 1.80
C LEU A 30 2.03 10.88 1.83
N PRO A 31 2.37 11.77 2.75
CA PRO A 31 3.42 11.61 3.76
C PRO A 31 2.98 10.88 5.03
N ASP A 32 1.69 10.72 5.26
CA ASP A 32 1.17 10.21 6.54
C ASP A 32 1.33 8.71 6.71
N PHE A 33 1.45 7.99 5.61
CA PHE A 33 1.62 6.54 5.60
C PHE A 33 2.93 6.21 4.88
N ASP A 34 3.94 5.79 5.64
CA ASP A 34 5.28 5.56 5.11
C ASP A 34 5.65 4.08 5.25
N LEU A 35 5.79 3.42 4.11
CA LEU A 35 6.14 2.00 4.04
C LEU A 35 7.57 1.70 4.49
N THR A 36 8.38 2.71 4.73
CA THR A 36 9.74 2.52 5.25
C THR A 36 9.80 2.44 6.77
N THR A 37 8.68 2.67 7.45
CA THR A 37 8.63 2.65 8.91
C THR A 37 7.62 1.62 9.42
N PRO A 38 7.88 1.01 10.59
CA PRO A 38 6.95 0.03 11.16
C PRO A 38 5.59 0.61 11.53
N THR A 39 5.46 1.93 11.65
CA THR A 39 4.18 2.56 11.96
C THR A 39 3.12 2.28 10.90
N CYS A 40 3.51 2.00 9.66
CA CYS A 40 2.55 1.66 8.61
C CYS A 40 1.79 0.38 8.95
N GLU A 41 2.44 -0.60 9.55
CA GLU A 41 1.78 -1.82 10.00
C GLU A 41 0.72 -1.51 11.04
N ASP A 42 1.04 -0.67 12.03
CA ASP A 42 0.11 -0.28 13.08
C ASP A 42 -1.09 0.47 12.53
N GLN A 43 -0.87 1.35 11.56
CA GLN A 43 -1.95 2.12 10.93
C GLN A 43 -2.92 1.19 10.20
N ILE A 44 -2.43 0.17 9.53
CA ILE A 44 -3.28 -0.80 8.85
C ILE A 44 -4.09 -1.58 9.88
N ARG A 45 -3.45 -2.04 10.95
CA ARG A 45 -4.13 -2.81 12.00
C ARG A 45 -5.22 -2.00 12.68
N ASP A 46 -4.97 -0.72 12.92
CA ASP A 46 -5.95 0.18 13.53
C ASP A 46 -7.17 0.38 12.63
N ALA A 47 -6.98 0.41 11.33
CA ALA A 47 -8.06 0.59 10.37
C ALA A 47 -8.95 -0.66 10.26
N ARG A 48 -8.40 -1.83 10.55
CA ARG A 48 -9.12 -3.12 10.53
C ARG A 48 -9.84 -3.39 9.21
N PRO A 49 -9.13 -3.34 8.08
CA PRO A 49 -9.77 -3.63 6.80
C PRO A 49 -10.07 -5.11 6.64
N ALA A 50 -11.09 -5.43 5.85
CA ALA A 50 -11.37 -6.80 5.43
C ALA A 50 -10.49 -7.18 4.24
N VAL A 51 -10.14 -6.20 3.40
CA VAL A 51 -9.30 -6.38 2.22
C VAL A 51 -8.27 -5.26 2.19
N ILE A 52 -7.03 -5.62 1.84
CA ILE A 52 -5.95 -4.66 1.62
C ILE A 52 -5.53 -4.76 0.18
N VAL A 53 -5.58 -3.65 -0.55
CA VAL A 53 -5.04 -3.56 -1.91
C VAL A 53 -3.72 -2.80 -1.80
N HIS A 54 -2.62 -3.52 -1.91
CA HIS A 54 -1.29 -2.95 -1.81
C HIS A 54 -0.76 -2.64 -3.20
N VAL A 55 -0.74 -1.36 -3.54
CA VAL A 55 -0.17 -0.89 -4.80
C VAL A 55 1.32 -0.68 -4.61
N ALA A 56 2.12 -1.12 -5.58
CA ALA A 56 3.58 -1.05 -5.50
C ALA A 56 4.04 0.35 -5.09
N ALA A 57 4.96 0.39 -4.16
CA ALA A 57 5.25 1.58 -3.38
C ALA A 57 6.07 2.63 -4.12
N TYR A 58 7.02 2.24 -4.94
CA TYR A 58 7.97 3.17 -5.52
C TYR A 58 7.74 3.30 -7.02
N THR A 59 7.05 4.37 -7.42
CA THR A 59 6.67 4.59 -8.81
C THR A 59 7.47 5.70 -9.49
N ASN A 60 8.44 6.30 -8.81
CA ASN A 60 9.32 7.32 -9.37
C ASN A 60 10.44 6.64 -10.14
N VAL A 61 10.30 6.61 -11.48
CA VAL A 61 11.23 5.93 -12.36
C VAL A 61 12.64 6.51 -12.23
N ASP A 62 12.77 7.83 -12.25
CA ASP A 62 14.08 8.48 -12.12
C ASP A 62 14.73 8.18 -10.77
N GLY A 63 13.95 8.22 -9.72
CA GLY A 63 14.42 7.89 -8.39
C GLY A 63 14.84 6.43 -8.27
N ALA A 64 14.06 5.52 -8.88
CA ALA A 64 14.38 4.09 -8.87
C ALA A 64 15.66 3.79 -9.65
N GLU A 65 15.89 4.49 -10.76
CA GLU A 65 17.12 4.33 -11.56
C GLU A 65 18.36 4.82 -10.81
N ARG A 66 18.22 5.92 -10.07
CA ARG A 66 19.34 6.49 -9.31
C ARG A 66 19.59 5.81 -7.98
N GLU A 67 18.54 5.26 -7.37
CA GLU A 67 18.60 4.63 -6.06
C GLU A 67 17.91 3.26 -6.07
N PRO A 68 18.43 2.31 -6.86
CA PRO A 68 17.76 1.01 -6.99
C PRO A 68 17.69 0.22 -5.68
N GLU A 69 18.70 0.36 -4.82
CA GLU A 69 18.71 -0.31 -3.53
C GLU A 69 17.60 0.23 -2.62
N ARG A 70 17.39 1.54 -2.65
CA ARG A 70 16.34 2.17 -1.87
C ARG A 70 14.96 1.74 -2.38
N ALA A 71 14.77 1.71 -3.69
CA ALA A 71 13.51 1.26 -4.28
C ALA A 71 13.20 -0.18 -3.89
N ALA A 72 14.20 -1.06 -3.95
CA ALA A 72 14.05 -2.45 -3.55
C ALA A 72 13.71 -2.56 -2.05
N ALA A 73 14.39 -1.79 -1.21
CA ALA A 73 14.15 -1.81 0.24
C ALA A 73 12.73 -1.35 0.57
N VAL A 74 12.23 -0.31 -0.07
CA VAL A 74 10.87 0.18 0.13
C VAL A 74 9.86 -0.89 -0.26
N ASN A 75 10.05 -1.53 -1.41
CA ASN A 75 9.13 -2.56 -1.87
C ASN A 75 9.13 -3.79 -0.97
N VAL A 76 10.31 -4.30 -0.61
CA VAL A 76 10.41 -5.51 0.22
C VAL A 76 9.94 -5.24 1.63
N GLN A 77 10.45 -4.20 2.25
CA GLN A 77 10.13 -3.88 3.64
C GLN A 77 8.67 -3.48 3.80
N GLY A 78 8.18 -2.63 2.90
CA GLY A 78 6.80 -2.19 2.93
C GLY A 78 5.83 -3.33 2.72
N THR A 79 6.11 -4.21 1.77
CA THR A 79 5.29 -5.39 1.52
C THR A 79 5.27 -6.32 2.74
N THR A 80 6.40 -6.45 3.41
CA THR A 80 6.48 -7.26 4.65
C THR A 80 5.56 -6.70 5.73
N TYR A 81 5.58 -5.39 5.97
CA TYR A 81 4.71 -4.76 6.95
C TYR A 81 3.23 -4.96 6.60
N VAL A 82 2.89 -4.78 5.33
CA VAL A 82 1.51 -4.93 4.86
C VAL A 82 1.04 -6.38 5.03
N ALA A 83 1.89 -7.34 4.66
CA ALA A 83 1.56 -8.75 4.77
C ALA A 83 1.38 -9.18 6.24
N ARG A 84 2.22 -8.66 7.14
CA ARG A 84 2.10 -8.95 8.57
C ARG A 84 0.79 -8.41 9.14
N ALA A 85 0.40 -7.21 8.76
CA ALA A 85 -0.86 -6.64 9.19
C ALA A 85 -2.05 -7.44 8.67
N ALA A 86 -2.01 -7.84 7.40
CA ALA A 86 -3.05 -8.65 6.79
C ALA A 86 -3.20 -9.98 7.53
N ALA A 87 -2.10 -10.64 7.83
CA ALA A 87 -2.12 -11.92 8.56
C ALA A 87 -2.72 -11.76 9.97
N ALA A 88 -2.32 -10.70 10.67
CA ALA A 88 -2.82 -10.44 12.03
C ALA A 88 -4.33 -10.18 12.06
N LEU A 89 -4.85 -9.57 10.99
CA LEU A 89 -6.27 -9.22 10.87
C LEU A 89 -7.10 -10.30 10.16
N HIS A 90 -6.46 -11.32 9.63
CA HIS A 90 -7.09 -12.30 8.73
C HIS A 90 -7.74 -11.61 7.52
N ALA A 91 -7.14 -10.51 7.06
CA ALA A 91 -7.61 -9.77 5.91
C ALA A 91 -7.08 -10.38 4.62
N ARG A 92 -7.82 -10.22 3.54
CA ARG A 92 -7.33 -10.56 2.21
C ARG A 92 -6.32 -9.52 1.75
N LEU A 93 -5.25 -9.99 1.13
CA LEU A 93 -4.24 -9.11 0.58
C LEU A 93 -4.15 -9.29 -0.93
N LEU A 94 -4.36 -8.21 -1.66
CA LEU A 94 -4.15 -8.14 -3.10
C LEU A 94 -2.94 -7.26 -3.35
N TYR A 95 -1.93 -7.83 -3.96
CA TYR A 95 -0.72 -7.10 -4.30
C TYR A 95 -0.76 -6.73 -5.78
N LEU A 96 -0.72 -5.44 -6.07
CA LEU A 96 -0.70 -4.92 -7.43
C LEU A 96 0.63 -4.24 -7.68
N SER A 97 1.40 -4.78 -8.62
CA SER A 97 2.69 -4.21 -9.00
C SER A 97 2.51 -3.32 -10.21
N THR A 98 3.01 -2.10 -10.11
CA THR A 98 3.08 -1.22 -11.27
C THR A 98 4.35 -1.56 -12.03
N ASP A 99 4.24 -1.65 -13.33
CA ASP A 99 5.34 -2.08 -14.19
C ASP A 99 6.07 -0.86 -14.75
N TYR A 100 7.21 -0.61 -14.20
CA TYR A 100 8.13 0.40 -14.71
C TYR A 100 9.48 -0.20 -14.88
#